data_d31d6d6e1a31c077ce19ea131004cf57
#
_entry.id   d31d6d6e1a31c077ce19ea131004cf57
#
_cell.length_a   1.000
_cell.length_b   1.000
_cell.length_c   1.000
_cell.angle_alpha   90.00
_cell.angle_beta   90.00
_cell.angle_gamma   90.00
#
_symmetry.space_group_name_H-M   'P 1'
#
loop_
_entity.id
_entity.type
_entity.pdbx_description
1 polymer ?
#
loop_
_entity_poly.entity_id
_entity_poly.type
_entity_poly.pdbx_seq_one_letter_code
_entity_poly.pdbx_strand_id
1 'polypeptide(L)'
;MALHAPYLLFLGDAPDMLAAKVALGIKQWRPEHCVGQFRMPGCRADCGLPDMTIEEAARAGARTMVVGVANRGGVISQPWIEALKSALEAGMDLAAGLHNRLRDAPELAETAAALGHALHDVRVPDRVYPIGTGERRSGKRLLTVGTDCSCGKMYTTLALEAEMKARGMD
;
A
#
# COMPACT_ATOMS: atom_id res chain seq x y z
N MET A 1 -3.20 5.21 12.46
CA MET A 1 -2.67 3.86 12.16
C MET A 1 -1.33 4.03 11.47
N ALA A 2 -0.26 3.45 11.97
CA ALA A 2 1.07 3.48 11.34
C ALA A 2 1.38 2.08 10.80
N LEU A 3 1.84 1.99 9.56
CA LEU A 3 2.35 0.74 8.99
C LEU A 3 3.80 0.55 9.42
N HIS A 4 4.19 -0.67 9.71
CA HIS A 4 5.54 -1.01 10.13
C HIS A 4 6.42 -1.26 8.90
N ALA A 5 7.38 -0.37 8.66
CA ALA A 5 8.44 -0.59 7.67
C ALA A 5 9.52 -1.54 8.25
N PRO A 6 10.31 -2.22 7.41
CA PRO A 6 10.34 -2.15 5.94
C PRO A 6 9.20 -2.93 5.25
N TYR A 7 8.98 -2.61 3.95
CA TYR A 7 7.89 -3.17 3.16
C TYR A 7 8.41 -4.14 2.09
N LEU A 8 7.70 -5.26 1.92
CA LEU A 8 7.71 -6.04 0.69
C LEU A 8 6.53 -5.60 -0.18
N LEU A 9 6.79 -5.15 -1.41
CA LEU A 9 5.73 -4.72 -2.31
C LEU A 9 5.18 -5.90 -3.10
N PHE A 10 3.93 -6.26 -2.86
CA PHE A 10 3.23 -7.31 -3.59
C PHE A 10 2.71 -6.77 -4.92
N LEU A 11 3.24 -7.28 -6.03
CA LEU A 11 2.82 -6.97 -7.39
C LEU A 11 1.86 -8.02 -7.97
N GLY A 12 1.68 -9.15 -7.28
CA GLY A 12 0.80 -10.22 -7.72
C GLY A 12 1.13 -10.66 -9.15
N ASP A 13 0.10 -10.83 -9.95
CA ASP A 13 0.13 -11.13 -11.38
C ASP A 13 -0.16 -9.90 -12.24
N ALA A 14 0.23 -8.71 -11.79
CA ALA A 14 -0.05 -7.44 -12.46
C ALA A 14 0.30 -7.49 -13.97
N PRO A 15 -0.67 -7.21 -14.86
CA PRO A 15 -0.47 -7.33 -16.31
C PRO A 15 0.39 -6.21 -16.90
N ASP A 16 0.55 -5.11 -16.18
CA ASP A 16 1.28 -3.93 -16.61
C ASP A 16 1.66 -3.02 -15.43
N MET A 17 2.45 -2.00 -15.72
CA MET A 17 2.90 -1.02 -14.72
C MET A 17 1.77 -0.15 -14.16
N LEU A 18 0.71 0.08 -14.94
CA LEU A 18 -0.43 0.88 -14.50
C LEU A 18 -1.22 0.14 -13.38
N ALA A 19 -1.32 -1.18 -13.49
CA ALA A 19 -1.90 -2.00 -12.42
C ALA A 19 -1.07 -1.91 -11.12
N ALA A 20 0.25 -1.78 -11.22
CA ALA A 20 1.18 -1.68 -10.09
C ALA A 20 1.44 -0.23 -9.62
N LYS A 21 0.61 0.73 -10.00
CA LYS A 21 0.82 2.15 -9.69
C LYS A 21 0.96 2.48 -8.20
N VAL A 22 0.35 1.70 -7.32
CA VAL A 22 0.47 1.90 -5.87
C VAL A 22 1.87 1.52 -5.41
N ALA A 23 2.39 0.37 -5.82
CA ALA A 23 3.77 -0.04 -5.53
C ALA A 23 4.79 0.96 -6.09
N LEU A 24 4.61 1.39 -7.34
CA LEU A 24 5.44 2.43 -7.96
C LEU A 24 5.45 3.71 -7.14
N GLY A 25 4.28 4.15 -6.66
CA GLY A 25 4.17 5.33 -5.84
C GLY A 25 4.91 5.19 -4.51
N ILE A 26 4.78 4.05 -3.83
CA ILE A 26 5.50 3.80 -2.58
C ILE A 26 7.01 3.80 -2.82
N LYS A 27 7.48 3.08 -3.83
CA LYS A 27 8.90 3.04 -4.19
C LYS A 27 9.45 4.44 -4.54
N GLN A 28 8.68 5.25 -5.24
CA GLN A 28 9.11 6.59 -5.65
C GLN A 28 9.22 7.56 -4.46
N TRP A 29 8.25 7.51 -3.54
CA TRP A 29 8.14 8.52 -2.48
C TRP A 29 8.66 8.06 -1.12
N ARG A 30 8.91 6.76 -0.96
CA ARG A 30 9.43 6.15 0.29
C ARG A 30 10.35 4.97 -0.04
N PRO A 31 11.36 5.16 -0.93
CA PRO A 31 12.25 4.07 -1.35
C PRO A 31 12.98 3.44 -0.16
N GLU A 32 13.30 4.22 0.86
CA GLU A 32 13.98 3.80 2.09
C GLU A 32 13.17 2.80 2.94
N HIS A 33 11.87 2.70 2.66
CA HIS A 33 11.00 1.75 3.35
C HIS A 33 10.79 0.44 2.57
N CYS A 34 11.33 0.30 1.37
CA CYS A 34 11.11 -0.85 0.50
C CYS A 34 12.32 -1.79 0.50
N VAL A 35 12.16 -3.05 0.89
CA VAL A 35 13.23 -4.06 0.81
C VAL A 35 13.23 -4.78 -0.54
N GLY A 36 12.08 -4.96 -1.16
CA GLY A 36 11.94 -5.69 -2.42
C GLY A 36 10.52 -5.70 -2.94
N GLN A 37 10.34 -6.44 -4.02
CA GLN A 37 9.05 -6.71 -4.63
C GLN A 37 8.81 -8.22 -4.73
N PHE A 38 7.55 -8.63 -4.59
CA PHE A 38 7.11 -10.00 -4.80
C PHE A 38 6.22 -10.08 -6.04
N ARG A 39 6.64 -10.87 -7.02
CA ARG A 39 5.94 -11.08 -8.28
C ARG A 39 5.50 -12.53 -8.42
N MET A 40 4.23 -12.72 -8.72
CA MET A 40 3.68 -14.04 -9.03
C MET A 40 3.94 -14.42 -10.49
N PRO A 41 3.82 -15.70 -10.86
CA PRO A 41 3.88 -16.12 -12.25
C PRO A 41 2.91 -15.31 -13.14
N GLY A 42 3.41 -14.85 -14.29
CA GLY A 42 2.63 -14.01 -15.21
C GLY A 42 2.68 -12.49 -14.92
N CYS A 43 3.28 -12.07 -13.83
CA CYS A 43 3.46 -10.64 -13.54
C CYS A 43 4.36 -9.98 -14.59
N ARG A 44 3.87 -8.88 -15.17
CA ARG A 44 4.62 -8.04 -16.14
C ARG A 44 5.07 -6.71 -15.55
N ALA A 45 4.59 -6.38 -14.36
CA ALA A 45 5.03 -5.16 -13.66
C ALA A 45 6.39 -5.39 -13.00
N ASP A 46 7.19 -4.32 -12.96
CA ASP A 46 8.49 -4.30 -12.30
C ASP A 46 8.73 -2.89 -11.73
N CYS A 47 8.83 -2.77 -10.42
CA CYS A 47 9.10 -1.49 -9.75
C CYS A 47 10.61 -1.17 -9.69
N GLY A 48 11.47 -2.03 -10.23
CA GLY A 48 12.93 -1.88 -10.16
C GLY A 48 13.48 -2.07 -8.74
N LEU A 49 12.82 -2.91 -7.95
CA LEU A 49 13.30 -3.39 -6.66
C LEU A 49 13.79 -4.84 -6.82
N PRO A 50 14.64 -5.36 -5.91
CA PRO A 50 14.99 -6.77 -5.91
C PRO A 50 13.74 -7.66 -5.87
N ASP A 51 13.65 -8.65 -6.77
CA ASP A 51 12.66 -9.70 -6.65
C ASP A 51 13.02 -10.60 -5.46
N MET A 52 12.07 -10.83 -4.58
CA MET A 52 12.26 -11.62 -3.36
C MET A 52 11.15 -12.65 -3.20
N THR A 53 11.49 -13.82 -2.68
CA THR A 53 10.49 -14.70 -2.05
C THR A 53 10.03 -14.08 -0.73
N ILE A 54 8.93 -14.61 -0.21
CA ILE A 54 8.39 -14.16 1.10
C ILE A 54 9.41 -14.41 2.22
N GLU A 55 10.07 -15.55 2.20
CA GLU A 55 11.09 -15.94 3.19
C GLU A 55 12.35 -15.07 3.09
N GLU A 56 12.78 -14.72 1.87
CA GLU A 56 13.90 -13.80 1.67
C GLU A 56 13.58 -12.41 2.21
N ALA A 57 12.38 -11.92 1.95
CA ALA A 57 11.92 -10.62 2.46
C ALA A 57 11.81 -10.62 4.00
N ALA A 58 11.28 -11.69 4.59
CA ALA A 58 11.22 -11.84 6.05
C ALA A 58 12.63 -11.83 6.66
N ARG A 59 13.60 -12.57 6.09
CA ARG A 59 15.00 -12.55 6.52
C ARG A 59 15.68 -11.19 6.32
N ALA A 60 15.27 -10.42 5.31
CA ALA A 60 15.72 -9.05 5.10
C ALA A 60 15.03 -8.04 6.04
N GLY A 61 14.17 -8.50 6.94
CA GLY A 61 13.52 -7.70 7.96
C GLY A 61 12.22 -7.03 7.52
N ALA A 62 11.60 -7.46 6.42
CA ALA A 62 10.28 -6.96 6.02
C ALA A 62 9.26 -7.18 7.15
N ARG A 63 8.52 -6.14 7.48
CA ARG A 63 7.51 -6.15 8.55
C ARG A 63 6.09 -6.06 8.04
N THR A 64 5.90 -5.56 6.83
CA THR A 64 4.59 -5.46 6.20
C THR A 64 4.69 -5.80 4.73
N MET A 65 3.86 -6.72 4.25
CA MET A 65 3.62 -6.89 2.83
C MET A 65 2.51 -5.93 2.40
N VAL A 66 2.83 -5.04 1.45
CA VAL A 66 1.88 -4.04 0.94
C VAL A 66 1.37 -4.46 -0.42
N VAL A 67 0.06 -4.65 -0.55
CA VAL A 67 -0.59 -4.93 -1.84
C VAL A 67 -0.51 -3.68 -2.71
N GLY A 68 0.45 -3.69 -3.63
CA GLY A 68 0.79 -2.57 -4.49
C GLY A 68 0.03 -2.52 -5.82
N VAL A 69 -0.95 -3.42 -5.98
CA VAL A 69 -1.70 -3.61 -7.22
C VAL A 69 -3.13 -3.09 -7.08
N ALA A 70 -3.61 -2.45 -8.12
CA ALA A 70 -5.03 -2.13 -8.28
C ALA A 70 -5.65 -3.21 -9.19
N ASN A 71 -6.36 -4.18 -8.62
CA ASN A 71 -7.04 -5.21 -9.39
C ASN A 71 -8.37 -4.67 -9.97
N ARG A 72 -8.63 -4.98 -11.22
CA ARG A 72 -9.93 -4.67 -11.84
C ARG A 72 -10.99 -5.59 -11.23
N GLY A 73 -12.10 -5.01 -10.77
CA GLY A 73 -13.19 -5.76 -10.13
C GLY A 73 -13.04 -5.99 -8.63
N GLY A 74 -11.88 -5.67 -8.03
CA GLY A 74 -11.67 -5.67 -6.58
C GLY A 74 -11.55 -7.06 -5.93
N VAL A 75 -11.67 -8.16 -6.68
CA VAL A 75 -11.64 -9.53 -6.13
C VAL A 75 -10.20 -9.91 -5.78
N ILE A 76 -10.00 -10.39 -4.55
CA ILE A 76 -8.76 -11.04 -4.13
C ILE A 76 -8.85 -12.50 -4.56
N SER A 77 -8.03 -12.91 -5.54
CA SER A 77 -8.04 -14.28 -6.07
C SER A 77 -7.46 -15.27 -5.06
N GLN A 78 -7.82 -16.56 -5.18
CA GLN A 78 -7.30 -17.59 -4.30
C GLN A 78 -5.76 -17.67 -4.30
N PRO A 79 -5.05 -17.58 -5.44
CA PRO A 79 -3.59 -17.53 -5.43
C PRO A 79 -3.01 -16.32 -4.69
N TRP A 80 -3.72 -15.17 -4.69
CA TRP A 80 -3.31 -14.02 -3.89
C TRP A 80 -3.50 -14.27 -2.40
N ILE A 81 -4.65 -14.89 -2.01
CA ILE A 81 -4.92 -15.26 -0.62
C ILE A 81 -3.80 -16.17 -0.09
N GLU A 82 -3.39 -17.19 -0.85
CA GLU A 82 -2.32 -18.10 -0.48
C GLU A 82 -0.98 -17.37 -0.27
N ALA A 83 -0.60 -16.48 -1.19
CA ALA A 83 0.63 -15.69 -1.06
C ALA A 83 0.58 -14.72 0.13
N LEU A 84 -0.56 -14.03 0.32
CA LEU A 84 -0.75 -13.12 1.45
C LEU A 84 -0.76 -13.86 2.80
N LYS A 85 -1.36 -15.07 2.83
CA LYS A 85 -1.32 -15.94 4.00
C LYS A 85 0.12 -16.35 4.34
N SER A 86 0.90 -16.76 3.34
CA SER A 86 2.32 -17.09 3.55
C SER A 86 3.12 -15.91 4.12
N ALA A 87 2.77 -14.67 3.76
CA ALA A 87 3.42 -13.49 4.33
C ALA A 87 3.08 -13.30 5.83
N LEU A 88 1.82 -13.56 6.23
CA LEU A 88 1.44 -13.59 7.65
C LEU A 88 2.22 -14.68 8.40
N GLU A 89 2.29 -15.88 7.83
CA GLU A 89 3.03 -17.02 8.42
C GLU A 89 4.53 -16.74 8.54
N ALA A 90 5.08 -15.91 7.66
CA ALA A 90 6.48 -15.45 7.71
C ALA A 90 6.71 -14.26 8.68
N GLY A 91 5.67 -13.81 9.40
CA GLY A 91 5.78 -12.78 10.42
C GLY A 91 5.56 -11.35 9.95
N MET A 92 4.93 -11.16 8.80
CA MET A 92 4.60 -9.83 8.28
C MET A 92 3.14 -9.46 8.51
N ASP A 93 2.88 -8.18 8.77
CA ASP A 93 1.55 -7.61 8.65
C ASP A 93 1.14 -7.48 7.18
N LEU A 94 -0.15 -7.33 6.88
CA LEU A 94 -0.64 -7.03 5.54
C LEU A 94 -1.24 -5.64 5.47
N ALA A 95 -1.01 -4.94 4.35
CA ALA A 95 -1.65 -3.66 4.07
C ALA A 95 -2.18 -3.60 2.65
N ALA A 96 -3.41 -3.13 2.47
CA ALA A 96 -4.04 -2.99 1.15
C ALA A 96 -4.93 -1.75 1.06
N GLY A 97 -4.88 -1.11 -0.10
CA GLY A 97 -5.80 -0.04 -0.50
C GLY A 97 -6.87 -0.53 -1.50
N LEU A 98 -7.19 -1.81 -1.51
CA LEU A 98 -8.18 -2.42 -2.38
C LEU A 98 -9.61 -1.98 -2.02
N HIS A 99 -10.56 -2.20 -2.93
CA HIS A 99 -11.98 -2.00 -2.64
C HIS A 99 -12.52 -3.09 -1.71
N ASN A 100 -12.12 -4.34 -1.92
CA ASN A 100 -12.41 -5.44 -1.02
C ASN A 100 -11.38 -5.43 0.11
N ARG A 101 -11.85 -5.61 1.33
CA ARG A 101 -10.96 -5.59 2.51
C ARG A 101 -10.23 -6.92 2.63
N LEU A 102 -9.00 -6.87 3.13
CA LEU A 102 -8.27 -8.08 3.52
C LEU A 102 -9.03 -8.88 4.57
N ARG A 103 -9.66 -8.19 5.50
CA ARG A 103 -10.43 -8.81 6.60
C ARG A 103 -11.73 -9.48 6.16
N ASP A 104 -12.22 -9.21 4.94
CA ASP A 104 -13.41 -9.86 4.39
C ASP A 104 -13.06 -11.24 3.78
N ALA A 105 -11.77 -11.59 3.65
CA ALA A 105 -11.30 -12.93 3.32
C ALA A 105 -11.09 -13.73 4.61
N PRO A 106 -11.93 -14.76 4.90
CA PRO A 106 -11.88 -15.50 6.16
C PRO A 106 -10.51 -16.11 6.46
N GLU A 107 -9.85 -16.69 5.45
CA GLU A 107 -8.54 -17.31 5.61
C GLU A 107 -7.46 -16.29 6.07
N LEU A 108 -7.51 -15.05 5.57
CA LEU A 108 -6.57 -14.01 6.01
C LEU A 108 -6.91 -13.52 7.41
N ALA A 109 -8.20 -13.32 7.70
CA ALA A 109 -8.64 -12.83 9.00
C ALA A 109 -8.32 -13.84 10.13
N GLU A 110 -8.60 -15.13 9.91
CA GLU A 110 -8.31 -16.20 10.85
C GLU A 110 -6.80 -16.37 11.06
N THR A 111 -6.01 -16.39 9.97
CA THR A 111 -4.54 -16.54 10.06
C THR A 111 -3.93 -15.35 10.79
N ALA A 112 -4.33 -14.13 10.46
CA ALA A 112 -3.81 -12.92 11.11
C ALA A 112 -4.14 -12.91 12.60
N ALA A 113 -5.37 -13.27 12.97
CA ALA A 113 -5.80 -13.35 14.37
C ALA A 113 -5.03 -14.43 15.16
N ALA A 114 -4.81 -15.60 14.56
CA ALA A 114 -4.08 -16.70 15.19
C ALA A 114 -2.60 -16.38 15.42
N LEU A 115 -1.99 -15.61 14.53
CA LEU A 115 -0.57 -15.25 14.59
C LEU A 115 -0.31 -13.88 15.26
N GLY A 116 -1.36 -13.12 15.58
CA GLY A 116 -1.25 -11.78 16.18
C GLY A 116 -0.76 -10.69 15.22
N HIS A 117 -0.97 -10.88 13.91
CA HIS A 117 -0.62 -9.92 12.86
C HIS A 117 -1.79 -9.00 12.49
N ALA A 118 -1.45 -7.82 11.99
CA ALA A 118 -2.44 -6.82 11.62
C ALA A 118 -2.82 -6.88 10.13
N LEU A 119 -4.12 -6.71 9.84
CA LEU A 119 -4.65 -6.45 8.51
C LEU A 119 -5.02 -4.96 8.40
N HIS A 120 -4.26 -4.23 7.60
CA HIS A 120 -4.44 -2.80 7.40
C HIS A 120 -5.21 -2.51 6.10
N ASP A 121 -6.52 -2.37 6.22
CA ASP A 121 -7.40 -1.92 5.12
C ASP A 121 -7.36 -0.39 5.05
N VAL A 122 -6.29 0.18 4.47
CA VAL A 122 -5.95 1.60 4.55
C VAL A 122 -6.96 2.53 3.87
N ARG A 123 -7.88 1.97 3.11
CA ARG A 123 -8.94 2.71 2.43
C ARG A 123 -10.19 2.87 3.28
N VAL A 124 -10.31 2.09 4.34
CA VAL A 124 -11.48 2.09 5.22
C VAL A 124 -11.16 2.95 6.44
N PRO A 125 -11.87 4.07 6.65
CA PRO A 125 -11.65 4.90 7.82
C PRO A 125 -12.10 4.15 9.09
N ASP A 126 -11.36 4.36 10.17
CA ASP A 126 -11.65 3.80 11.49
C ASP A 126 -12.74 4.59 12.25
N ARG A 127 -13.14 5.74 11.69
CA ARG A 127 -14.16 6.63 12.26
C ARG A 127 -14.92 7.38 11.17
N VAL A 128 -16.11 7.84 11.51
CA VAL A 128 -16.88 8.76 10.68
C VAL A 128 -16.32 10.16 10.84
N TYR A 129 -15.92 10.78 9.73
CA TYR A 129 -15.47 12.16 9.71
C TYR A 129 -16.67 13.09 9.45
N PRO A 130 -16.82 14.19 10.19
CA PRO A 130 -17.87 15.16 9.93
C PRO A 130 -17.65 15.83 8.57
N ILE A 131 -18.75 16.22 7.93
CA ILE A 131 -18.70 17.04 6.72
C ILE A 131 -18.09 18.40 7.09
N GLY A 132 -17.26 18.94 6.19
CA GLY A 132 -16.68 20.25 6.39
C GLY A 132 -17.74 21.35 6.53
N THR A 133 -17.63 22.19 7.55
CA THR A 133 -18.61 23.25 7.86
C THR A 133 -18.41 24.52 7.03
N GLY A 134 -17.30 24.64 6.28
CA GLY A 134 -16.92 25.86 5.58
C GLY A 134 -16.32 26.94 6.51
N GLU A 135 -16.24 26.69 7.82
CA GLU A 135 -15.67 27.63 8.77
C GLU A 135 -14.17 27.84 8.54
N ARG A 136 -13.75 29.10 8.70
CA ARG A 136 -12.34 29.47 8.57
C ARG A 136 -11.54 28.84 9.71
N ARG A 137 -10.50 28.10 9.34
CA ARG A 137 -9.55 27.49 10.28
C ARG A 137 -8.25 28.29 10.35
N SER A 138 -7.57 28.20 11.49
CA SER A 138 -6.24 28.76 11.66
C SER A 138 -5.20 27.98 10.87
N GLY A 139 -4.07 28.62 10.53
CA GLY A 139 -2.96 28.05 9.80
C GLY A 139 -3.12 28.12 8.28
N LYS A 140 -1.99 27.99 7.60
CA LYS A 140 -1.94 27.92 6.12
C LYS A 140 -2.25 26.52 5.66
N ARG A 141 -3.04 26.39 4.60
CA ARG A 141 -3.39 25.09 4.02
C ARG A 141 -3.36 25.19 2.51
N LEU A 142 -2.76 24.19 1.89
CA LEU A 142 -2.76 23.99 0.46
C LEU A 142 -3.51 22.67 0.16
N LEU A 143 -4.47 22.73 -0.74
CA LEU A 143 -5.20 21.55 -1.21
C LEU A 143 -5.05 21.44 -2.73
N THR A 144 -4.50 20.33 -3.20
CA THR A 144 -4.51 20.01 -4.62
C THR A 144 -5.87 19.51 -5.04
N VAL A 145 -6.47 20.17 -6.01
CA VAL A 145 -7.75 19.81 -6.58
C VAL A 145 -7.61 19.44 -8.05
N GLY A 146 -8.57 18.71 -8.58
CA GLY A 146 -8.58 18.33 -9.99
C GLY A 146 -9.96 17.90 -10.42
N THR A 147 -10.23 18.04 -11.71
CA THR A 147 -11.55 17.84 -12.32
C THR A 147 -11.91 16.36 -12.49
N ASP A 148 -10.94 15.43 -12.33
CA ASP A 148 -11.18 14.01 -12.57
C ASP A 148 -10.34 13.11 -11.64
N CYS A 149 -10.66 11.81 -11.65
CA CYS A 149 -9.85 10.76 -11.04
C CYS A 149 -8.51 10.60 -11.79
N SER A 150 -7.48 10.20 -11.05
CA SER A 150 -6.14 9.88 -11.61
C SER A 150 -5.46 11.02 -12.38
N CYS A 151 -5.88 12.27 -12.23
CA CYS A 151 -5.25 13.43 -12.86
C CYS A 151 -3.95 13.91 -12.17
N GLY A 152 -3.43 13.13 -11.20
CA GLY A 152 -2.13 13.41 -10.58
C GLY A 152 -2.19 14.20 -9.26
N LYS A 153 -3.35 14.48 -8.68
CA LYS A 153 -3.48 15.25 -7.43
C LYS A 153 -2.55 14.78 -6.31
N MET A 154 -2.50 13.48 -6.06
CA MET A 154 -1.66 12.90 -5.01
C MET A 154 -0.17 13.13 -5.29
N TYR A 155 0.30 12.87 -6.50
CA TYR A 155 1.70 13.08 -6.88
C TYR A 155 2.09 14.56 -6.79
N THR A 156 1.21 15.46 -7.22
CA THR A 156 1.42 16.92 -7.07
C THR A 156 1.56 17.31 -5.60
N THR A 157 0.70 16.77 -4.72
CA THR A 157 0.78 17.04 -3.27
C THR A 157 2.11 16.57 -2.69
N LEU A 158 2.54 15.34 -3.03
CA LEU A 158 3.79 14.78 -2.53
C LEU A 158 5.02 15.54 -3.06
N ALA A 159 4.98 15.98 -4.31
CA ALA A 159 6.06 16.79 -4.90
C ALA A 159 6.15 18.17 -4.22
N LEU A 160 5.01 18.82 -3.98
CA LEU A 160 4.97 20.09 -3.24
C LEU A 160 5.45 19.92 -1.80
N GLU A 161 5.04 18.85 -1.11
CA GLU A 161 5.53 18.54 0.25
C GLU A 161 7.05 18.39 0.26
N ALA A 162 7.60 17.62 -0.68
CA ALA A 162 9.05 17.41 -0.77
C ALA A 162 9.81 18.72 -0.99
N GLU A 163 9.33 19.57 -1.90
CA GLU A 163 9.94 20.87 -2.19
C GLU A 163 9.82 21.85 -1.02
N MET A 164 8.67 21.87 -0.35
CA MET A 164 8.46 22.71 0.84
C MET A 164 9.41 22.32 1.97
N LYS A 165 9.55 21.00 2.23
CA LYS A 165 10.51 20.49 3.23
C LYS A 165 11.95 20.83 2.87
N ALA A 166 12.33 20.72 1.60
CA ALA A 166 13.67 21.09 1.13
C ALA A 166 13.97 22.58 1.34
N ARG A 167 12.94 23.43 1.36
CA ARG A 167 13.03 24.88 1.68
C ARG A 167 12.89 25.19 3.16
N GLY A 168 12.84 24.19 4.04
CA GLY A 168 12.71 24.37 5.49
C GLY A 168 11.31 24.82 5.93
N MET A 169 10.27 24.52 5.16
CA MET A 169 8.88 24.74 5.56
C MET A 169 8.34 23.51 6.30
N ASP A 170 7.62 23.74 7.38
CA ASP A 170 6.88 22.73 8.14
C ASP A 170 5.44 22.55 7.61
#